data_37ec9a52e25f5f30dd15346fa11eabf6
#
_entry.id   37ec9a52e25f5f30dd15346fa11eabf6
#
_cell.length_a   1.000
_cell.length_b   1.000
_cell.length_c   1.000
_cell.angle_alpha   90.00
_cell.angle_beta   90.00
_cell.angle_gamma   90.00
#
_symmetry.space_group_name_H-M   'P 1'
#
loop_
_entity.id
_entity.type
_entity.pdbx_description
1 polymer ?
#
loop_
_entity_poly.entity_id
_entity_poly.type
_entity_poly.pdbx_seq_one_letter_code
_entity_poly.pdbx_strand_id
1 'polypeptide(L)'
;VGYFSYDYGREQMGVPTGEKDLVTIPEAVLTFYDCFIVEDCREKRTYLVTNGITGNAPELIRSMEKEIQENVKFGKISVSEAEKKITDPVSHREKFKIQVHPNFEKEEYKQAVDRMIRYIIEGDIYIANMTQQLTIESEKQPLDVFYDLRKNNPSPFGGYLDFGDYQIICASPERFLKMKDRHVNTRPIKGTRKRGATLEEDEMLRQELVDSGKDKSELLMIVDLERNDLNRVCTPGSVKVTELFTVE
;
A
#
# COMPACT_ATOMS: atom_id res chain seq x y z
N VAL A 1 5.57 13.27 1.26
CA VAL A 1 5.36 11.84 1.54
C VAL A 1 4.75 11.71 2.92
N GLY A 2 3.84 10.75 3.12
CA GLY A 2 3.23 10.57 4.43
C GLY A 2 2.03 9.65 4.36
N TYR A 3 1.17 9.73 5.38
CA TYR A 3 -0.04 8.93 5.48
C TYR A 3 -1.15 9.67 6.22
N PHE A 4 -2.35 9.18 6.02
CA PHE A 4 -3.51 9.41 6.88
C PHE A 4 -3.93 8.07 7.47
N SER A 5 -4.16 8.03 8.78
CA SER A 5 -4.71 6.83 9.42
C SER A 5 -6.20 6.66 9.03
N TYR A 6 -6.70 5.45 9.21
CA TYR A 6 -8.15 5.20 9.06
C TYR A 6 -8.95 6.00 10.10
N ASP A 7 -8.41 6.13 11.30
CA ASP A 7 -9.06 6.82 12.42
C ASP A 7 -9.18 8.32 12.21
N TYR A 8 -8.29 8.94 11.41
CA TYR A 8 -8.42 10.32 11.01
C TYR A 8 -9.78 10.62 10.35
N GLY A 9 -10.25 9.76 9.46
CA GLY A 9 -11.57 9.89 8.83
C GLY A 9 -12.71 9.70 9.82
N ARG A 10 -12.55 8.77 10.76
CA ARG A 10 -13.54 8.49 11.81
C ARG A 10 -13.75 9.70 12.73
N GLU A 11 -12.65 10.33 13.16
CA GLU A 11 -12.71 11.55 13.98
C GLU A 11 -13.47 12.67 13.28
N GLN A 12 -13.18 12.90 11.99
CA GLN A 12 -13.86 13.91 11.17
C GLN A 12 -15.38 13.65 11.04
N MET A 13 -15.80 12.40 11.12
CA MET A 13 -17.22 12.02 11.06
C MET A 13 -17.89 11.97 12.43
N GLY A 14 -17.18 12.28 13.51
CA GLY A 14 -17.70 12.24 14.89
C GLY A 14 -18.03 10.81 15.39
N VAL A 15 -17.41 9.79 14.80
CA VAL A 15 -17.59 8.41 15.24
C VAL A 15 -16.67 8.15 16.44
N PRO A 16 -17.19 7.65 17.58
CA PRO A 16 -16.40 7.41 18.78
C PRO A 16 -15.21 6.47 18.53
N THR A 17 -14.08 6.74 19.17
CA THR A 17 -12.95 5.82 19.21
C THR A 17 -13.33 4.54 19.97
N GLY A 18 -12.87 3.39 19.48
CA GLY A 18 -12.97 2.13 20.22
C GLY A 18 -12.10 2.17 21.50
N GLU A 19 -12.42 1.33 22.47
CA GLU A 19 -11.78 1.35 23.80
C GLU A 19 -10.30 0.94 23.82
N LYS A 20 -9.74 0.43 22.70
CA LYS A 20 -8.34 -0.05 22.66
C LYS A 20 -7.66 0.40 21.38
N ASP A 21 -6.94 1.48 21.48
CA ASP A 21 -5.94 1.83 20.48
C ASP A 21 -4.66 1.04 20.79
N LEU A 22 -4.37 0.02 19.98
CA LEU A 22 -3.21 -0.86 20.17
C LEU A 22 -1.91 -0.26 19.60
N VAL A 23 -2.03 0.78 18.76
CA VAL A 23 -0.90 1.43 18.10
C VAL A 23 -1.04 2.94 18.22
N THR A 24 -0.17 3.53 19.03
CA THR A 24 -0.15 4.99 19.24
C THR A 24 0.80 5.64 18.24
N ILE A 25 0.27 6.02 17.09
CA ILE A 25 0.99 6.81 16.08
C ILE A 25 0.14 8.03 15.70
N PRO A 26 0.74 9.10 15.15
CA PRO A 26 -0.04 10.26 14.68
C PRO A 26 -1.11 9.88 13.65
N GLU A 27 -2.28 10.53 13.71
CA GLU A 27 -3.39 10.31 12.76
C GLU A 27 -3.04 10.70 11.33
N ALA A 28 -2.17 11.68 11.16
CA ALA A 28 -1.70 12.12 9.85
C ALA A 28 -0.27 12.64 9.95
N VAL A 29 0.57 12.24 9.00
CA VAL A 29 1.92 12.76 8.85
C VAL A 29 2.17 13.12 7.39
N LEU A 30 2.67 14.34 7.15
CA LEU A 30 3.09 14.81 5.85
C LEU A 30 4.50 15.37 5.95
N THR A 31 5.45 14.73 5.29
CA THR A 31 6.85 15.13 5.23
C THR A 31 7.17 15.70 3.86
N PHE A 32 7.76 16.88 3.84
CA PHE A 32 8.20 17.56 2.62
C PHE A 32 9.71 17.35 2.45
N TYR A 33 10.09 16.82 1.31
CA TYR A 33 11.48 16.60 0.94
C TYR A 33 11.90 17.62 -0.10
N ASP A 34 13.05 18.24 0.09
CA ASP A 34 13.65 19.12 -0.91
C ASP A 34 14.54 18.34 -1.88
N CYS A 35 15.27 17.35 -1.34
CA CYS A 35 16.18 16.50 -2.12
C CYS A 35 15.68 15.06 -2.13
N PHE A 36 15.71 14.42 -3.30
CA PHE A 36 15.32 13.02 -3.46
C PHE A 36 15.98 12.36 -4.67
N ILE A 37 16.01 11.04 -4.64
CA ILE A 37 16.51 10.21 -5.73
C ILE A 37 15.29 9.57 -6.41
N VAL A 38 15.24 9.68 -7.74
CA VAL A 38 14.22 9.04 -8.56
C VAL A 38 14.88 8.00 -9.44
N GLU A 39 14.44 6.75 -9.34
CA GLU A 39 14.86 5.67 -10.21
C GLU A 39 13.75 5.34 -11.21
N ASP A 40 14.05 5.50 -12.51
CA ASP A 40 13.22 5.02 -13.60
C ASP A 40 13.68 3.62 -14.00
N CYS A 41 12.95 2.62 -13.49
CA CYS A 41 13.28 1.21 -13.75
C CYS A 41 13.06 0.79 -15.20
N ARG A 42 12.25 1.50 -16.00
CA ARG A 42 12.02 1.21 -17.42
C ARG A 42 13.16 1.72 -18.27
N GLU A 43 13.54 2.98 -18.04
CA GLU A 43 14.64 3.63 -18.74
C GLU A 43 16.03 3.27 -18.15
N LYS A 44 16.05 2.59 -16.99
CA LYS A 44 17.26 2.27 -16.21
C LYS A 44 18.10 3.51 -15.93
N ARG A 45 17.44 4.57 -15.49
CA ARG A 45 18.04 5.85 -15.17
C ARG A 45 17.74 6.26 -13.75
N THR A 46 18.73 6.85 -13.09
CA THR A 46 18.60 7.43 -11.76
C THR A 46 18.80 8.94 -11.84
N TYR A 47 17.91 9.68 -11.20
CA TYR A 47 17.95 11.14 -11.17
C TYR A 47 18.11 11.62 -9.74
N LEU A 48 18.99 12.60 -9.54
CA LEU A 48 19.04 13.41 -8.33
C LEU A 48 18.18 14.65 -8.55
N VAL A 49 17.25 14.88 -7.68
CA VAL A 49 16.24 15.94 -7.82
C VAL A 49 16.22 16.82 -6.58
N THR A 50 16.16 18.13 -6.78
CA THR A 50 15.91 19.11 -5.71
C THR A 50 14.93 20.17 -6.18
N ASN A 51 14.09 20.66 -5.26
CA ASN A 51 13.23 21.82 -5.47
C ASN A 51 13.97 23.14 -5.18
N GLY A 52 15.17 23.10 -4.58
CA GLY A 52 15.95 24.28 -4.23
C GLY A 52 15.34 25.15 -3.13
N ILE A 53 14.53 24.55 -2.27
CA ILE A 53 13.81 25.28 -1.18
C ILE A 53 14.76 25.56 -0.02
N THR A 54 15.63 24.61 0.33
CA THR A 54 16.52 24.68 1.48
C THR A 54 17.89 25.26 1.16
N GLY A 55 18.19 25.46 -0.13
CA GLY A 55 19.48 25.99 -0.58
C GLY A 55 19.60 26.14 -2.09
N ASN A 56 20.83 26.44 -2.54
CA ASN A 56 21.13 26.54 -3.97
C ASN A 56 21.07 25.19 -4.65
N ALA A 57 20.20 25.00 -5.64
CA ALA A 57 19.97 23.72 -6.30
C ALA A 57 21.25 23.04 -6.82
N PRO A 58 22.17 23.71 -7.54
CA PRO A 58 23.46 23.12 -7.94
C PRO A 58 24.35 22.66 -6.78
N GLU A 59 24.30 23.34 -5.64
CA GLU A 59 25.08 22.95 -4.45
C GLU A 59 24.46 21.74 -3.77
N LEU A 60 23.14 21.70 -3.64
CA LEU A 60 22.40 20.57 -3.10
C LEU A 60 22.66 19.30 -3.92
N ILE A 61 22.61 19.37 -5.25
CA ILE A 61 22.91 18.23 -6.13
C ILE A 61 24.36 17.76 -5.93
N ARG A 62 25.33 18.67 -5.90
CA ARG A 62 26.74 18.30 -5.65
C ARG A 62 26.94 17.66 -4.28
N SER A 63 26.22 18.12 -3.26
CA SER A 63 26.28 17.52 -1.93
C SER A 63 25.72 16.09 -1.93
N MET A 64 24.60 15.85 -2.59
CA MET A 64 24.01 14.51 -2.77
C MET A 64 24.96 13.57 -3.52
N GLU A 65 25.54 14.03 -4.65
CA GLU A 65 26.50 13.25 -5.42
C GLU A 65 27.73 12.86 -4.58
N LYS A 66 28.26 13.79 -3.80
CA LYS A 66 29.38 13.55 -2.91
C LYS A 66 29.05 12.51 -1.85
N GLU A 67 27.92 12.64 -1.19
CA GLU A 67 27.45 11.70 -0.16
C GLU A 67 27.29 10.29 -0.74
N ILE A 68 26.66 10.16 -1.91
CA ILE A 68 26.51 8.87 -2.59
C ILE A 68 27.90 8.27 -2.91
N GLN A 69 28.81 9.06 -3.49
CA GLN A 69 30.15 8.59 -3.84
C GLN A 69 30.98 8.17 -2.64
N GLU A 70 30.89 8.89 -1.53
CA GLU A 70 31.56 8.54 -0.28
C GLU A 70 31.01 7.23 0.30
N ASN A 71 29.70 7.05 0.33
CA ASN A 71 29.07 5.83 0.83
C ASN A 71 29.38 4.60 -0.05
N VAL A 72 29.48 4.77 -1.36
CA VAL A 72 29.89 3.71 -2.30
C VAL A 72 31.37 3.35 -2.10
N LYS A 73 32.27 4.34 -1.96
CA LYS A 73 33.72 4.10 -1.75
C LYS A 73 34.03 3.41 -0.43
N PHE A 74 33.28 3.68 0.63
CA PHE A 74 33.48 3.06 1.93
C PHE A 74 32.91 1.64 2.04
N GLY A 75 32.40 1.07 0.95
CA GLY A 75 31.92 -0.32 0.95
C GLY A 75 30.76 -0.58 1.91
N LYS A 76 30.10 0.47 2.40
CA LYS A 76 28.92 0.33 3.28
C LYS A 76 27.72 -0.32 2.58
N ILE A 77 27.74 -0.29 1.22
CA ILE A 77 26.77 -1.00 0.40
C ILE A 77 27.55 -1.59 -0.77
N SER A 78 28.00 -2.84 -0.65
CA SER A 78 28.45 -3.54 -1.85
C SER A 78 27.22 -3.87 -2.71
N VAL A 79 27.26 -3.49 -3.99
CA VAL A 79 26.21 -3.86 -4.97
C VAL A 79 25.98 -5.38 -4.93
N SER A 80 27.04 -6.18 -4.69
CA SER A 80 26.98 -7.62 -4.54
C SER A 80 26.24 -8.09 -3.29
N GLU A 81 26.22 -7.35 -2.20
CA GLU A 81 25.45 -7.70 -0.99
C GLU A 81 23.98 -7.28 -1.12
N ALA A 82 23.71 -6.15 -1.75
CA ALA A 82 22.35 -5.73 -2.07
C ALA A 82 21.72 -6.69 -3.10
N GLU A 83 22.46 -7.07 -4.15
CA GLU A 83 22.00 -8.05 -5.14
C GLU A 83 21.86 -9.46 -4.52
N LYS A 84 22.75 -9.90 -3.64
CA LYS A 84 22.60 -11.16 -2.90
C LYS A 84 21.38 -11.16 -1.99
N LYS A 85 21.12 -10.08 -1.24
CA LYS A 85 19.90 -9.96 -0.43
C LYS A 85 18.62 -10.02 -1.28
N ILE A 86 18.68 -9.56 -2.55
CA ILE A 86 17.54 -9.61 -3.48
C ILE A 86 17.42 -10.96 -4.19
N THR A 87 18.54 -11.66 -4.46
CA THR A 87 18.58 -12.87 -5.31
C THR A 87 18.68 -14.19 -4.54
N ASP A 88 19.12 -14.18 -3.27
CA ASP A 88 19.17 -15.41 -2.51
C ASP A 88 17.76 -15.98 -2.30
N PRO A 89 17.48 -17.22 -2.74
CA PRO A 89 16.23 -17.86 -2.39
C PRO A 89 16.20 -17.97 -0.85
N VAL A 90 15.04 -17.73 -0.26
CA VAL A 90 14.78 -17.90 1.17
C VAL A 90 15.04 -19.38 1.54
N SER A 91 16.30 -19.76 1.68
CA SER A 91 16.75 -21.16 1.84
C SER A 91 16.84 -21.61 3.30
N HIS A 92 16.42 -20.80 4.27
CA HIS A 92 16.25 -21.27 5.65
C HIS A 92 14.98 -20.64 6.22
N ARG A 93 13.86 -21.30 5.98
CA ARG A 93 12.73 -21.25 6.90
C ARG A 93 13.15 -22.02 8.15
N GLU A 94 13.99 -21.42 8.97
CA GLU A 94 14.00 -21.79 10.37
C GLU A 94 12.56 -21.61 10.83
N LYS A 95 11.96 -22.67 11.34
CA LYS A 95 10.63 -22.64 11.93
C LYS A 95 10.73 -21.90 13.26
N PHE A 96 10.94 -20.59 13.20
CA PHE A 96 10.69 -19.76 14.36
C PHE A 96 9.21 -19.96 14.73
N LYS A 97 8.97 -20.34 15.97
CA LYS A 97 7.61 -20.26 16.53
C LYS A 97 7.28 -18.78 16.70
N ILE A 98 6.80 -18.17 15.63
CA ILE A 98 6.31 -16.80 15.68
C ILE A 98 5.05 -16.84 16.55
N GLN A 99 5.08 -16.15 17.69
CA GLN A 99 3.88 -15.89 18.46
C GLN A 99 3.11 -14.75 17.80
N VAL A 100 1.89 -15.05 17.37
CA VAL A 100 0.98 -14.09 16.78
C VAL A 100 -0.12 -13.79 17.79
N HIS A 101 -0.29 -12.53 18.14
CA HIS A 101 -1.31 -12.06 19.06
C HIS A 101 -2.39 -11.31 18.29
N PRO A 102 -3.53 -11.95 18.00
CA PRO A 102 -4.67 -11.27 17.38
C PRO A 102 -5.42 -10.42 18.40
N ASN A 103 -6.03 -9.34 17.93
CA ASN A 103 -6.93 -8.52 18.77
C ASN A 103 -8.35 -9.10 18.89
N PHE A 104 -8.66 -10.15 18.15
CA PHE A 104 -9.87 -10.95 18.24
C PHE A 104 -9.54 -12.42 18.44
N GLU A 105 -10.23 -13.06 19.34
CA GLU A 105 -10.27 -14.51 19.35
C GLU A 105 -11.13 -15.04 18.16
N LYS A 106 -10.81 -16.24 17.69
CA LYS A 106 -11.42 -16.79 16.46
C LYS A 106 -12.96 -16.80 16.51
N GLU A 107 -13.54 -17.18 17.64
CA GLU A 107 -14.98 -17.28 17.79
C GLU A 107 -15.63 -15.89 17.92
N GLU A 108 -14.97 -14.95 18.57
CA GLU A 108 -15.41 -13.55 18.63
C GLU A 108 -15.43 -12.90 17.24
N TYR A 109 -14.39 -13.15 16.44
CA TYR A 109 -14.33 -12.69 15.05
C TYR A 109 -15.49 -13.24 14.21
N LYS A 110 -15.77 -14.54 14.30
CA LYS A 110 -16.91 -15.15 13.60
C LYS A 110 -18.25 -14.54 14.02
N GLN A 111 -18.46 -14.34 15.32
CA GLN A 111 -19.69 -13.69 15.84
C GLN A 111 -19.83 -12.25 15.34
N ALA A 112 -18.73 -11.52 15.21
CA ALA A 112 -18.73 -10.18 14.63
C ALA A 112 -19.12 -10.20 13.15
N VAL A 113 -18.57 -11.15 12.36
CA VAL A 113 -18.95 -11.35 10.95
C VAL A 113 -20.42 -11.71 10.81
N ASP A 114 -20.94 -12.65 11.62
CA ASP A 114 -22.34 -13.04 11.60
C ASP A 114 -23.28 -11.86 11.94
N ARG A 115 -22.84 -10.96 12.81
CA ARG A 115 -23.58 -9.74 13.15
C ARG A 115 -23.60 -8.75 11.98
N MET A 116 -22.48 -8.56 11.31
CA MET A 116 -22.39 -7.72 10.12
C MET A 116 -23.29 -8.24 8.98
N ILE A 117 -23.31 -9.57 8.77
CA ILE A 117 -24.18 -10.19 7.78
C ILE A 117 -25.65 -9.90 8.09
N ARG A 118 -26.06 -9.96 9.37
CA ARG A 118 -27.43 -9.60 9.78
C ARG A 118 -27.75 -8.13 9.47
N TYR A 119 -26.87 -7.19 9.78
CA TYR A 119 -27.07 -5.78 9.45
C TYR A 119 -27.21 -5.53 7.95
N ILE A 120 -26.49 -6.30 7.11
CA ILE A 120 -26.64 -6.23 5.65
C ILE A 120 -28.01 -6.77 5.20
N ILE A 121 -28.47 -7.89 5.79
CA ILE A 121 -29.77 -8.49 5.47
C ILE A 121 -30.93 -7.58 5.92
N GLU A 122 -30.80 -6.93 7.07
CA GLU A 122 -31.77 -6.00 7.62
C GLU A 122 -31.79 -4.64 6.90
N GLY A 123 -30.74 -4.36 6.10
CA GLY A 123 -30.62 -3.12 5.34
C GLY A 123 -30.02 -1.95 6.12
N ASP A 124 -29.47 -2.19 7.30
CA ASP A 124 -28.82 -1.17 8.13
C ASP A 124 -27.48 -0.71 7.54
N ILE A 125 -26.76 -1.64 6.91
CA ILE A 125 -25.51 -1.35 6.19
C ILE A 125 -25.51 -2.02 4.82
N TYR A 126 -24.80 -1.42 3.88
CA TYR A 126 -24.69 -1.93 2.51
C TYR A 126 -23.50 -2.86 2.33
N ILE A 127 -22.37 -2.50 2.92
CA ILE A 127 -21.12 -3.25 2.86
C ILE A 127 -20.35 -3.04 4.17
N ALA A 128 -19.57 -4.04 4.55
CA ALA A 128 -18.63 -3.93 5.65
C ALA A 128 -17.36 -4.73 5.34
N ASN A 129 -16.22 -4.22 5.77
CA ASN A 129 -14.95 -4.93 5.72
C ASN A 129 -14.47 -5.21 7.15
N MET A 130 -14.61 -6.47 7.59
CA MET A 130 -14.16 -6.89 8.91
C MET A 130 -12.66 -7.13 8.90
N THR A 131 -11.94 -6.33 9.66
CA THR A 131 -10.48 -6.44 9.81
C THR A 131 -10.10 -6.93 11.19
N GLN A 132 -8.89 -7.45 11.32
CA GLN A 132 -8.26 -7.73 12.60
C GLN A 132 -6.81 -7.27 12.59
N GLN A 133 -6.29 -6.98 13.77
CA GLN A 133 -4.89 -6.66 13.99
C GLN A 133 -4.16 -7.89 14.52
N LEU A 134 -3.01 -8.17 13.94
CA LEU A 134 -2.10 -9.22 14.38
C LEU A 134 -0.81 -8.57 14.87
N THR A 135 -0.46 -8.81 16.13
CA THR A 135 0.80 -8.33 16.71
C THR A 135 1.81 -9.48 16.73
N ILE A 136 3.02 -9.19 16.29
CA ILE A 136 4.12 -10.16 16.20
C ILE A 136 5.37 -9.53 16.80
N GLU A 137 6.03 -10.25 17.71
CA GLU A 137 7.37 -9.88 18.15
C GLU A 137 8.41 -10.36 17.16
N SER A 138 9.34 -9.52 16.77
CA SER A 138 10.38 -9.84 15.80
C SER A 138 11.68 -9.09 16.10
N GLU A 139 12.80 -9.78 16.00
CA GLU A 139 14.14 -9.19 16.07
C GLU A 139 14.61 -8.68 14.68
N LYS A 140 13.84 -8.92 13.63
CA LYS A 140 14.19 -8.55 12.28
C LYS A 140 14.12 -7.04 12.11
N GLN A 141 15.14 -6.47 11.45
CA GLN A 141 15.14 -5.03 11.17
C GLN A 141 14.00 -4.68 10.21
N PRO A 142 13.27 -3.58 10.45
CA PRO A 142 12.11 -3.20 9.63
C PRO A 142 12.43 -3.07 8.13
N LEU A 143 13.61 -2.58 7.79
CA LEU A 143 14.04 -2.46 6.40
C LEU A 143 14.24 -3.84 5.73
N ASP A 144 14.75 -4.84 6.46
CA ASP A 144 14.87 -6.21 5.95
C ASP A 144 13.49 -6.85 5.73
N VAL A 145 12.52 -6.54 6.61
CA VAL A 145 11.11 -6.95 6.42
C VAL A 145 10.55 -6.34 5.14
N PHE A 146 10.81 -5.05 4.88
CA PHE A 146 10.39 -4.41 3.64
C PHE A 146 11.01 -5.05 2.39
N TYR A 147 12.31 -5.36 2.41
CA TYR A 147 12.96 -6.04 1.29
C TYR A 147 12.36 -7.42 1.00
N ASP A 148 12.09 -8.21 2.03
CA ASP A 148 11.45 -9.50 1.86
C ASP A 148 10.02 -9.37 1.34
N LEU A 149 9.27 -8.40 1.86
CA LEU A 149 7.92 -8.12 1.39
C LEU A 149 7.92 -7.70 -0.09
N ARG A 150 8.80 -6.78 -0.47
CA ARG A 150 8.94 -6.32 -1.86
C ARG A 150 9.35 -7.43 -2.81
N LYS A 151 10.22 -8.36 -2.36
CA LYS A 151 10.66 -9.51 -3.16
C LYS A 151 9.54 -10.52 -3.39
N ASN A 152 8.79 -10.83 -2.34
CA ASN A 152 7.78 -11.89 -2.38
C ASN A 152 6.39 -11.40 -2.84
N ASN A 153 6.13 -10.11 -2.66
CA ASN A 153 4.86 -9.48 -3.01
C ASN A 153 5.12 -8.07 -3.57
N PRO A 154 5.71 -7.96 -4.77
CA PRO A 154 5.96 -6.68 -5.41
C PRO A 154 4.63 -5.97 -5.67
N SER A 155 4.52 -4.75 -5.17
CA SER A 155 3.30 -3.94 -5.29
C SER A 155 3.63 -2.57 -5.84
N PRO A 156 2.81 -2.01 -6.76
CA PRO A 156 3.09 -0.74 -7.44
C PRO A 156 3.07 0.47 -6.50
N PHE A 157 2.41 0.35 -5.34
CA PHE A 157 2.32 1.40 -4.31
C PHE A 157 2.96 0.96 -2.99
N GLY A 158 3.91 0.01 -3.07
CA GLY A 158 4.69 -0.40 -1.91
C GLY A 158 5.63 0.72 -1.45
N GLY A 159 5.88 0.78 -0.13
CA GLY A 159 6.74 1.80 0.45
C GLY A 159 7.26 1.42 1.83
N TYR A 160 8.39 2.04 2.18
CA TYR A 160 8.97 2.04 3.51
C TYR A 160 9.07 3.47 3.99
N LEU A 161 8.40 3.80 5.08
CA LEU A 161 8.44 5.11 5.70
C LEU A 161 9.06 4.99 7.08
N ASP A 162 10.11 5.75 7.35
CA ASP A 162 10.80 5.79 8.62
C ASP A 162 10.56 7.14 9.29
N PHE A 163 9.94 7.09 10.46
CA PHE A 163 9.64 8.27 11.29
C PHE A 163 10.49 8.30 12.57
N GLY A 164 11.53 7.46 12.65
CA GLY A 164 12.41 7.34 13.82
C GLY A 164 11.85 6.37 14.87
N ASP A 165 10.84 6.76 15.59
CA ASP A 165 10.24 5.95 16.67
C ASP A 165 9.42 4.77 16.14
N TYR A 166 8.93 4.85 14.91
CA TYR A 166 8.17 3.80 14.25
C TYR A 166 8.39 3.81 12.74
N GLN A 167 8.16 2.67 12.10
CA GLN A 167 8.24 2.51 10.66
C GLN A 167 6.93 1.97 10.10
N ILE A 168 6.57 2.43 8.90
CA ILE A 168 5.45 1.91 8.13
C ILE A 168 5.97 1.16 6.92
N ILE A 169 5.59 -0.12 6.81
CA ILE A 169 5.92 -0.99 5.68
C ILE A 169 4.63 -1.27 4.93
N CYS A 170 4.59 -0.88 3.67
CA CYS A 170 3.40 -0.98 2.84
C CYS A 170 3.67 -1.82 1.59
N ALA A 171 2.73 -2.72 1.24
CA ALA A 171 2.68 -3.46 -0.02
C ALA A 171 1.31 -3.29 -0.67
N SER A 172 0.85 -2.04 -0.83
CA SER A 172 -0.45 -1.75 -1.42
C SER A 172 -0.45 -1.99 -2.94
N PRO A 173 -1.38 -2.78 -3.47
CA PRO A 173 -1.56 -2.94 -4.90
C PRO A 173 -2.45 -1.86 -5.50
N GLU A 174 -3.21 -1.11 -4.69
CA GLU A 174 -4.33 -0.29 -5.12
C GLU A 174 -4.00 1.20 -5.06
N ARG A 175 -4.40 1.94 -6.11
CA ARG A 175 -4.28 3.40 -6.14
C ARG A 175 -5.44 4.02 -5.38
N PHE A 176 -5.17 4.65 -4.24
CA PHE A 176 -6.16 5.42 -3.53
C PHE A 176 -6.58 6.66 -4.33
N LEU A 177 -5.71 7.65 -4.44
CA LEU A 177 -5.95 8.87 -5.21
C LEU A 177 -4.68 9.33 -5.93
N LYS A 178 -4.83 9.80 -7.15
CA LYS A 178 -3.79 10.54 -7.88
C LYS A 178 -4.38 11.87 -8.32
N MET A 179 -3.77 12.96 -7.87
CA MET A 179 -4.14 14.31 -8.31
C MET A 179 -3.00 14.94 -9.10
N LYS A 180 -3.29 15.43 -10.30
CA LYS A 180 -2.37 16.18 -11.14
C LYS A 180 -3.15 17.20 -11.96
N ASP A 181 -2.68 18.45 -12.02
CA ASP A 181 -3.26 19.51 -12.83
C ASP A 181 -4.79 19.67 -12.60
N ARG A 182 -5.22 19.58 -11.32
CA ARG A 182 -6.62 19.62 -10.88
C ARG A 182 -7.49 18.43 -11.36
N HIS A 183 -6.89 17.40 -11.91
CA HIS A 183 -7.57 16.15 -12.23
C HIS A 183 -7.31 15.13 -11.13
N VAL A 184 -8.38 14.52 -10.64
CA VAL A 184 -8.33 13.45 -9.64
C VAL A 184 -8.66 12.13 -10.34
N ASN A 185 -7.88 11.11 -10.04
CA ASN A 185 -8.08 9.76 -10.57
C ASN A 185 -7.94 8.75 -9.41
N THR A 186 -8.87 7.82 -9.33
CA THR A 186 -8.81 6.63 -8.47
C THR A 186 -8.89 5.38 -9.34
N ARG A 187 -8.45 4.22 -8.82
CA ARG A 187 -8.46 2.97 -9.58
C ARG A 187 -8.67 1.80 -8.63
N PRO A 188 -9.93 1.53 -8.27
CA PRO A 188 -10.27 0.41 -7.40
C PRO A 188 -10.04 -0.93 -8.10
N ILE A 189 -9.58 -1.92 -7.34
CA ILE A 189 -9.33 -3.29 -7.80
C ILE A 189 -10.23 -4.23 -7.04
N LYS A 190 -10.95 -5.11 -7.76
CA LYS A 190 -11.70 -6.22 -7.20
C LYS A 190 -11.54 -7.46 -8.07
N GLY A 191 -11.63 -8.60 -7.43
CA GLY A 191 -11.35 -9.88 -8.07
C GLY A 191 -9.86 -10.15 -8.24
N THR A 192 -9.42 -11.34 -7.89
CA THR A 192 -8.03 -11.77 -8.02
C THR A 192 -7.99 -13.25 -8.37
N ARG A 193 -7.11 -13.62 -9.27
CA ARG A 193 -6.76 -15.01 -9.57
C ARG A 193 -5.24 -15.19 -9.43
N LYS A 194 -4.82 -16.38 -9.06
CA LYS A 194 -3.39 -16.75 -9.11
C LYS A 194 -2.90 -16.72 -10.56
N ARG A 195 -1.62 -16.48 -10.75
CA ARG A 195 -0.99 -16.65 -12.06
C ARG A 195 -0.90 -18.14 -12.40
N GLY A 196 -1.13 -18.48 -13.67
CA GLY A 196 -0.98 -19.85 -14.16
C GLY A 196 0.48 -20.28 -14.23
N ALA A 197 0.73 -21.60 -14.11
CA ALA A 197 2.05 -22.17 -14.30
C ALA A 197 2.46 -22.26 -15.78
N THR A 198 1.49 -22.28 -16.70
CA THR A 198 1.66 -22.22 -18.15
C THR A 198 0.88 -21.04 -18.73
N LEU A 199 1.18 -20.65 -19.99
CA LEU A 199 0.46 -19.59 -20.67
C LEU A 199 -1.02 -19.94 -20.87
N GLU A 200 -1.33 -21.21 -21.13
CA GLU A 200 -2.70 -21.70 -21.30
C GLU A 200 -3.48 -21.62 -19.98
N GLU A 201 -2.87 -22.08 -18.87
CA GLU A 201 -3.48 -21.98 -17.54
C GLU A 201 -3.69 -20.49 -17.14
N ASP A 202 -2.72 -19.63 -17.42
CA ASP A 202 -2.79 -18.20 -17.11
C ASP A 202 -3.95 -17.52 -17.86
N GLU A 203 -4.11 -17.83 -19.15
CA GLU A 203 -5.22 -17.28 -19.96
C GLU A 203 -6.58 -17.84 -19.52
N MET A 204 -6.65 -19.12 -19.11
CA MET A 204 -7.88 -19.68 -18.54
C MET A 204 -8.29 -18.97 -17.25
N LEU A 205 -7.34 -18.74 -16.33
CA LEU A 205 -7.60 -18.03 -15.07
C LEU A 205 -7.95 -16.57 -15.29
N ARG A 206 -7.32 -15.94 -16.28
CA ARG A 206 -7.66 -14.57 -16.72
C ARG A 206 -9.10 -14.51 -17.24
N GLN A 207 -9.48 -15.45 -18.11
CA GLN A 207 -10.84 -15.51 -18.66
C GLN A 207 -11.89 -15.80 -17.59
N GLU A 208 -11.58 -16.69 -16.62
CA GLU A 208 -12.45 -16.93 -15.46
C GLU A 208 -12.71 -15.65 -14.67
N LEU A 209 -11.66 -14.83 -14.46
CA LEU A 209 -11.81 -13.53 -13.79
C LEU A 209 -12.69 -12.58 -14.60
N VAL A 210 -12.43 -12.51 -15.92
CA VAL A 210 -13.22 -11.64 -16.84
C VAL A 210 -14.69 -12.05 -16.85
N ASP A 211 -15.01 -13.34 -16.76
CA ASP A 211 -16.38 -13.84 -16.85
C ASP A 211 -17.10 -13.86 -15.48
N SER A 212 -16.38 -13.62 -14.39
CA SER A 212 -16.95 -13.63 -13.05
C SER A 212 -17.97 -12.52 -12.82
N GLY A 213 -19.24 -12.87 -12.83
CA GLY A 213 -20.34 -11.95 -12.52
C GLY A 213 -20.25 -11.38 -11.10
N LYS A 214 -19.76 -12.18 -10.14
CA LYS A 214 -19.55 -11.76 -8.76
C LYS A 214 -18.52 -10.64 -8.69
N ASP A 215 -17.32 -10.86 -9.28
CA ASP A 215 -16.22 -9.89 -9.20
C ASP A 215 -16.58 -8.59 -9.94
N LYS A 216 -17.30 -8.68 -11.08
CA LYS A 216 -17.85 -7.51 -11.79
C LYS A 216 -18.84 -6.72 -10.94
N SER A 217 -19.76 -7.39 -10.26
CA SER A 217 -20.77 -6.73 -9.43
C SER A 217 -20.11 -6.03 -8.22
N GLU A 218 -19.11 -6.67 -7.61
CA GLU A 218 -18.34 -6.09 -6.51
C GLU A 218 -17.57 -4.85 -6.97
N LEU A 219 -16.88 -4.92 -8.10
CA LEU A 219 -16.16 -3.76 -8.65
C LEU A 219 -17.12 -2.61 -8.98
N LEU A 220 -18.24 -2.89 -9.62
CA LEU A 220 -19.22 -1.87 -10.00
C LEU A 220 -19.77 -1.14 -8.76
N MET A 221 -20.03 -1.87 -7.68
CA MET A 221 -20.47 -1.31 -6.42
C MET A 221 -19.45 -0.32 -5.84
N ILE A 222 -18.17 -0.67 -5.85
CA ILE A 222 -17.10 0.21 -5.35
C ILE A 222 -16.93 1.44 -6.27
N VAL A 223 -16.98 1.25 -7.57
CA VAL A 223 -16.92 2.37 -8.56
C VAL A 223 -18.07 3.36 -8.32
N ASP A 224 -19.27 2.90 -8.03
CA ASP A 224 -20.40 3.79 -7.74
C ASP A 224 -20.22 4.56 -6.42
N LEU A 225 -19.69 3.93 -5.37
CA LEU A 225 -19.34 4.61 -4.13
C LEU A 225 -18.28 5.71 -4.36
N GLU A 226 -17.20 5.38 -5.05
CA GLU A 226 -16.15 6.34 -5.37
C GLU A 226 -16.64 7.48 -6.28
N ARG A 227 -17.52 7.20 -7.25
CA ARG A 227 -18.17 8.23 -8.06
C ARG A 227 -18.99 9.19 -7.19
N ASN A 228 -19.75 8.66 -6.25
CA ASN A 228 -20.52 9.47 -5.30
C ASN A 228 -19.60 10.40 -4.49
N ASP A 229 -18.52 9.87 -3.95
CA ASP A 229 -17.57 10.66 -3.14
C ASP A 229 -16.84 11.71 -3.98
N LEU A 230 -16.38 11.36 -5.17
CA LEU A 230 -15.75 12.32 -6.08
C LEU A 230 -16.71 13.41 -6.56
N ASN A 231 -18.00 13.12 -6.77
CA ASN A 231 -18.99 14.13 -7.13
C ASN A 231 -19.19 15.20 -6.07
N ARG A 232 -18.86 14.92 -4.80
CA ARG A 232 -18.95 15.92 -3.71
C ARG A 232 -17.84 16.96 -3.75
N VAL A 233 -16.71 16.63 -4.38
CA VAL A 233 -15.49 17.49 -4.37
C VAL A 233 -15.04 17.93 -5.77
N CYS A 234 -15.55 17.29 -6.82
CA CYS A 234 -15.26 17.62 -8.20
C CYS A 234 -16.32 18.53 -8.84
N THR A 235 -15.99 19.13 -9.97
CA THR A 235 -16.95 19.93 -10.75
C THR A 235 -18.17 19.07 -11.14
N PRO A 236 -19.40 19.53 -10.93
CA PRO A 236 -20.59 18.77 -11.30
C PRO A 236 -20.55 18.29 -12.76
N GLY A 237 -20.83 17.01 -12.99
CA GLY A 237 -20.83 16.37 -14.32
C GLY A 237 -19.43 16.03 -14.90
N SER A 238 -18.35 16.30 -14.15
CA SER A 238 -16.98 16.00 -14.62
C SER A 238 -16.51 14.58 -14.28
N VAL A 239 -17.15 13.90 -13.31
CA VAL A 239 -16.76 12.55 -12.89
C VAL A 239 -17.17 11.52 -13.97
N LYS A 240 -16.19 10.78 -14.47
CA LYS A 240 -16.37 9.80 -15.53
C LYS A 240 -15.65 8.50 -15.20
N VAL A 241 -16.25 7.38 -15.56
CA VAL A 241 -15.59 6.08 -15.58
C VAL A 241 -14.93 5.92 -16.94
N THR A 242 -13.61 5.92 -16.98
CA THR A 242 -12.83 5.85 -18.23
C THR A 242 -12.49 4.42 -18.63
N GLU A 243 -12.34 3.54 -17.64
CA GLU A 243 -12.06 2.13 -17.81
C GLU A 243 -12.90 1.32 -16.82
N LEU A 244 -13.45 0.20 -17.24
CA LEU A 244 -14.22 -0.69 -16.39
C LEU A 244 -13.96 -2.15 -16.79
N PHE A 245 -13.79 -3.03 -15.78
CA PHE A 245 -13.53 -4.47 -15.95
C PHE A 245 -12.23 -4.82 -16.70
N THR A 246 -11.23 -3.94 -16.65
CA THR A 246 -9.91 -4.22 -17.21
C THR A 246 -9.13 -5.14 -16.27
N VAL A 247 -8.45 -6.16 -16.81
CA VAL A 247 -7.55 -7.05 -16.06
C VAL A 247 -6.11 -6.55 -16.23
N GLU A 248 -5.35 -6.48 -15.13
CA GLU A 248 -3.95 -6.05 -15.08
C GLU A 248 -3.01 -7.20 -14.71
#